data_fec38fae35642929f765a42ccae243e5
#
_entry.id   fec38fae35642929f765a42ccae243e5
#
_cell.length_a   1.000
_cell.length_b   1.000
_cell.length_c   1.000
_cell.angle_alpha   90.00
_cell.angle_beta   90.00
_cell.angle_gamma   90.00
#
_symmetry.space_group_name_H-M   'P 1'
#
loop_
_entity.id
_entity.type
_entity.pdbx_description
1 polymer ?
#
loop_
_entity_poly.entity_id
_entity_poly.type
_entity_poly.pdbx_seq_one_letter_code
_entity_poly.pdbx_strand_id
1 'polypeptide(L)'
;MARIILDGAKPTAAEYFADRERLDLLGAKAAEALSGFDALLTPTTTRHPTIAEVKADPVGVNAYLGRYTNFANLLDMAAVAVPGAKTVSGDPFGIMVSGVAWSDARLGRIAALLAEAPVDLLVAGAHLSGQPLNHELLAAGGVLVSEVTTADRYRLYALATTPAKPGLVRVADGSGACIAGEVWRLPAAGFARFMSGLAAPMTIGVVRLSDGREVLGFLCEPCAVDGAADITGYGGWHAFRVSMARSAGPAALR
;
A
#
# COMPACT_ATOMS: atom_id res chain seq x y z
N MET A 1 -34.23 -2.26 19.92
CA MET A 1 -34.56 -0.83 19.70
C MET A 1 -35.56 -0.32 20.75
N ALA A 2 -36.80 -0.81 20.81
CA ALA A 2 -37.83 -0.29 21.75
C ALA A 2 -37.33 -0.16 23.20
N ARG A 3 -36.62 -1.16 23.72
CA ARG A 3 -36.08 -1.14 25.11
C ARG A 3 -35.09 0.04 25.31
N ILE A 4 -34.20 0.34 24.34
CA ILE A 4 -33.25 1.45 24.46
C ILE A 4 -33.98 2.79 24.51
N ILE A 5 -35.04 2.96 23.71
CA ILE A 5 -35.86 4.18 23.69
C ILE A 5 -36.61 4.35 25.02
N LEU A 6 -37.19 3.28 25.52
CA LEU A 6 -37.95 3.30 26.83
C LEU A 6 -37.00 3.54 28.01
N ASP A 7 -35.78 2.99 27.98
CA ASP A 7 -34.77 3.24 29.00
C ASP A 7 -34.30 4.71 29.02
N GLY A 8 -34.38 5.42 27.91
CA GLY A 8 -34.09 6.84 27.80
C GLY A 8 -35.05 7.77 28.57
N ALA A 9 -36.18 7.24 29.01
CA ALA A 9 -37.10 7.98 29.87
C ALA A 9 -36.76 7.92 31.40
N LYS A 10 -35.75 7.13 31.77
CA LYS A 10 -35.36 6.93 33.19
C LYS A 10 -34.54 8.08 33.79
N PRO A 11 -33.55 8.68 33.03
CA PRO A 11 -32.78 9.78 33.59
C PRO A 11 -33.65 10.99 33.93
N THR A 12 -33.35 11.62 35.05
CA THR A 12 -33.98 12.89 35.45
C THR A 12 -33.35 14.06 34.64
N ALA A 13 -34.02 15.20 34.58
CA ALA A 13 -33.49 16.40 33.99
C ALA A 13 -32.15 16.83 34.63
N ALA A 14 -32.03 16.68 35.95
CA ALA A 14 -30.79 17.00 36.68
C ALA A 14 -29.61 16.10 36.23
N GLU A 15 -29.82 14.81 36.09
CA GLU A 15 -28.84 13.87 35.59
C GLU A 15 -28.46 14.18 34.13
N TYR A 16 -29.42 14.52 33.28
CA TYR A 16 -29.16 14.94 31.92
C TYR A 16 -28.26 16.18 31.85
N PHE A 17 -28.52 17.21 32.65
CA PHE A 17 -27.68 18.41 32.66
C PHE A 17 -26.29 18.13 33.22
N ALA A 18 -26.16 17.30 34.24
CA ALA A 18 -24.84 16.88 34.76
C ALA A 18 -24.03 16.09 33.71
N ASP A 19 -24.67 15.18 32.98
CA ASP A 19 -24.03 14.43 31.89
C ASP A 19 -23.62 15.36 30.73
N ARG A 20 -24.42 16.38 30.40
CA ARG A 20 -24.06 17.40 29.38
C ARG A 20 -22.84 18.20 29.80
N GLU A 21 -22.81 18.69 31.03
CA GLU A 21 -21.62 19.42 31.55
C GLU A 21 -20.37 18.55 31.52
N ARG A 22 -20.50 17.27 31.92
CA ARG A 22 -19.39 16.32 31.85
C ARG A 22 -18.91 16.08 30.40
N LEU A 23 -19.86 15.99 29.48
CA LEU A 23 -19.53 15.84 28.05
C LEU A 23 -18.79 17.05 27.50
N ASP A 24 -19.21 18.26 27.85
CA ASP A 24 -18.56 19.51 27.44
C ASP A 24 -17.11 19.59 27.98
N LEU A 25 -16.88 19.17 29.23
CA LEU A 25 -15.54 19.06 29.81
C LEU A 25 -14.66 18.02 29.08
N LEU A 26 -15.23 16.87 28.70
CA LEU A 26 -14.52 15.86 27.92
C LEU A 26 -14.21 16.37 26.51
N GLY A 27 -15.12 17.11 25.91
CA GLY A 27 -14.92 17.75 24.61
C GLY A 27 -13.76 18.76 24.62
N ALA A 28 -13.70 19.60 25.65
CA ALA A 28 -12.60 20.53 25.84
C ALA A 28 -11.25 19.82 25.98
N LYS A 29 -11.17 18.75 26.77
CA LYS A 29 -9.96 17.93 26.90
C LYS A 29 -9.55 17.24 25.60
N ALA A 30 -10.53 16.74 24.85
CA ALA A 30 -10.26 16.13 23.55
C ALA A 30 -9.73 17.16 22.54
N ALA A 31 -10.32 18.35 22.52
CA ALA A 31 -9.84 19.45 21.64
C ALA A 31 -8.42 19.89 22.01
N GLU A 32 -8.09 19.98 23.30
CA GLU A 32 -6.72 20.27 23.77
C GLU A 32 -5.74 19.18 23.36
N ALA A 33 -6.09 17.89 23.58
CA ALA A 33 -5.25 16.75 23.22
C ALA A 33 -5.00 16.63 21.70
N LEU A 34 -5.95 17.09 20.89
CA LEU A 34 -5.86 17.09 19.44
C LEU A 34 -5.27 18.38 18.87
N SER A 35 -4.97 19.37 19.71
CA SER A 35 -4.33 20.60 19.28
C SER A 35 -2.94 20.30 18.73
N GLY A 36 -2.63 20.79 17.52
CA GLY A 36 -1.37 20.50 16.83
C GLY A 36 -1.38 19.24 15.95
N PHE A 37 -2.48 18.51 15.91
CA PHE A 37 -2.68 17.39 14.98
C PHE A 37 -3.68 17.76 13.89
N ASP A 38 -3.45 17.24 12.67
CA ASP A 38 -4.36 17.48 11.55
C ASP A 38 -5.62 16.64 11.61
N ALA A 39 -5.52 15.43 12.14
CA ALA A 39 -6.62 14.50 12.31
C ALA A 39 -6.28 13.39 13.30
N LEU A 40 -7.31 12.74 13.82
CA LEU A 40 -7.23 11.48 14.56
C LEU A 40 -7.57 10.32 13.62
N LEU A 41 -6.69 9.32 13.58
CA LEU A 41 -6.94 8.08 12.83
C LEU A 41 -7.30 6.94 13.78
N THR A 42 -8.41 6.27 13.49
CA THR A 42 -8.85 5.08 14.21
C THR A 42 -9.34 4.02 13.24
N PRO A 43 -9.44 2.74 13.65
CA PRO A 43 -10.24 1.77 12.92
C PRO A 43 -11.69 2.22 12.85
N THR A 44 -12.39 1.95 11.72
CA THR A 44 -13.84 2.22 11.63
C THR A 44 -14.68 1.29 12.49
N THR A 45 -14.15 0.11 12.83
CA THR A 45 -14.82 -0.86 13.71
C THR A 45 -13.79 -1.69 14.47
N THR A 46 -14.21 -2.31 15.56
CA THR A 46 -13.33 -3.13 16.40
C THR A 46 -13.10 -4.53 15.83
N ARG A 47 -14.10 -5.10 15.14
CA ARG A 47 -14.07 -6.44 14.54
C ARG A 47 -15.25 -6.63 13.57
N HIS A 48 -15.27 -7.76 12.90
CA HIS A 48 -16.39 -8.22 12.07
C HIS A 48 -17.14 -9.32 12.82
N PRO A 49 -18.28 -9.02 13.46
CA PRO A 49 -19.07 -10.03 14.14
C PRO A 49 -19.84 -10.90 13.15
N THR A 50 -20.07 -12.15 13.50
CA THR A 50 -20.98 -13.03 12.77
C THR A 50 -22.44 -12.65 13.00
N ILE A 51 -23.31 -13.03 12.08
CA ILE A 51 -24.78 -12.85 12.24
C ILE A 51 -25.29 -13.53 13.51
N ALA A 52 -24.71 -14.68 13.87
CA ALA A 52 -25.08 -15.42 15.08
C ALA A 52 -24.75 -14.63 16.35
N GLU A 53 -23.56 -14.03 16.44
CA GLU A 53 -23.16 -13.19 17.57
C GLU A 53 -24.06 -11.97 17.72
N VAL A 54 -24.38 -11.29 16.60
CA VAL A 54 -25.30 -10.13 16.62
C VAL A 54 -26.71 -10.53 17.07
N LYS A 55 -27.19 -11.71 16.65
CA LYS A 55 -28.49 -12.21 17.12
C LYS A 55 -28.49 -12.56 18.59
N ALA A 56 -27.39 -13.08 19.13
CA ALA A 56 -27.27 -13.46 20.54
C ALA A 56 -27.22 -12.24 21.47
N ASP A 57 -26.47 -11.19 21.09
CA ASP A 57 -26.37 -9.94 21.87
C ASP A 57 -26.33 -8.71 20.95
N PRO A 58 -27.46 -8.28 20.41
CA PRO A 58 -27.52 -7.17 19.46
C PRO A 58 -27.12 -5.82 20.06
N VAL A 59 -27.26 -5.64 21.38
CA VAL A 59 -26.95 -4.38 22.06
C VAL A 59 -25.48 -4.31 22.42
N GLY A 60 -24.93 -5.34 23.05
CA GLY A 60 -23.53 -5.36 23.46
C GLY A 60 -22.58 -5.41 22.27
N VAL A 61 -22.90 -6.23 21.26
CA VAL A 61 -22.09 -6.26 20.01
C VAL A 61 -22.09 -4.89 19.34
N ASN A 62 -23.24 -4.24 19.20
CA ASN A 62 -23.31 -2.91 18.57
C ASN A 62 -22.55 -1.85 19.36
N ALA A 63 -22.67 -1.85 20.69
CA ALA A 63 -21.92 -0.94 21.57
C ALA A 63 -20.40 -1.13 21.41
N TYR A 64 -19.93 -2.39 21.30
CA TYR A 64 -18.53 -2.70 21.09
C TYR A 64 -18.02 -2.26 19.70
N LEU A 65 -18.81 -2.41 18.64
CA LEU A 65 -18.48 -1.95 17.30
C LEU A 65 -18.31 -0.44 17.24
N GLY A 66 -19.13 0.31 17.98
CA GLY A 66 -19.08 1.78 18.05
C GLY A 66 -17.91 2.37 18.86
N ARG A 67 -17.04 1.55 19.45
CA ARG A 67 -15.97 2.01 20.37
C ARG A 67 -15.10 3.13 19.79
N TYR A 68 -14.80 3.06 18.50
CA TYR A 68 -13.94 4.04 17.80
C TYR A 68 -14.71 5.09 17.01
N THR A 69 -16.05 5.09 17.05
CA THR A 69 -16.89 6.00 16.28
C THR A 69 -17.87 6.81 17.09
N ASN A 70 -18.35 6.28 18.24
CA ASN A 70 -19.38 6.93 19.02
C ASN A 70 -18.97 8.31 19.56
N PHE A 71 -17.69 8.50 19.87
CA PHE A 71 -17.21 9.79 20.38
C PHE A 71 -17.38 10.92 19.35
N ALA A 72 -17.31 10.65 18.06
CA ALA A 72 -17.42 11.66 17.03
C ALA A 72 -18.79 12.36 17.07
N ASN A 73 -19.89 11.59 17.25
CA ASN A 73 -21.22 12.16 17.42
C ASN A 73 -21.39 12.91 18.73
N LEU A 74 -20.82 12.38 19.83
CA LEU A 74 -20.98 12.99 21.16
C LEU A 74 -20.19 14.28 21.31
N LEU A 75 -19.06 14.40 20.63
CA LEU A 75 -18.16 15.55 20.69
C LEU A 75 -18.31 16.51 19.48
N ASP A 76 -19.37 16.34 18.69
CA ASP A 76 -19.66 17.15 17.50
C ASP A 76 -18.46 17.23 16.54
N MET A 77 -17.81 16.09 16.30
CA MET A 77 -16.65 15.99 15.42
C MET A 77 -17.05 15.63 14.00
N ALA A 78 -16.33 16.18 13.03
CA ALA A 78 -16.38 15.71 11.64
C ALA A 78 -15.59 14.39 11.51
N ALA A 79 -16.07 13.47 10.68
CA ALA A 79 -15.39 12.20 10.40
C ALA A 79 -15.65 11.71 8.98
N VAL A 80 -14.64 11.08 8.38
CA VAL A 80 -14.74 10.40 7.09
C VAL A 80 -14.11 9.02 7.19
N ALA A 81 -14.80 8.00 6.66
CA ALA A 81 -14.28 6.65 6.58
C ALA A 81 -13.67 6.39 5.20
N VAL A 82 -12.51 5.78 5.17
CA VAL A 82 -11.83 5.36 3.92
C VAL A 82 -11.54 3.87 3.97
N PRO A 83 -11.56 3.18 2.82
CA PRO A 83 -11.10 1.81 2.75
C PRO A 83 -9.63 1.72 3.15
N GLY A 84 -9.30 0.76 4.00
CA GLY A 84 -7.92 0.37 4.29
C GLY A 84 -7.50 -0.89 3.52
N ALA A 85 -6.36 -1.44 3.88
CA ALA A 85 -5.94 -2.75 3.40
C ALA A 85 -6.83 -3.87 3.98
N LYS A 86 -6.61 -5.10 3.53
CA LYS A 86 -7.23 -6.27 4.17
C LYS A 86 -6.46 -6.65 5.43
N THR A 87 -7.18 -7.21 6.41
CA THR A 87 -6.56 -7.83 7.58
C THR A 87 -5.75 -9.08 7.20
N VAL A 88 -4.98 -9.61 8.13
CA VAL A 88 -4.25 -10.87 7.93
C VAL A 88 -5.20 -12.03 7.60
N SER A 89 -6.43 -12.01 8.13
CA SER A 89 -7.49 -12.98 7.81
C SER A 89 -8.18 -12.74 6.47
N GLY A 90 -7.83 -11.66 5.76
CA GLY A 90 -8.42 -11.31 4.46
C GLY A 90 -9.70 -10.45 4.55
N ASP A 91 -10.16 -10.12 5.76
CA ASP A 91 -11.35 -9.29 5.97
C ASP A 91 -11.10 -7.83 5.58
N PRO A 92 -12.12 -7.09 5.12
CA PRO A 92 -11.98 -5.68 4.82
C PRO A 92 -11.64 -4.89 6.10
N PHE A 93 -10.76 -3.90 5.95
CA PHE A 93 -10.38 -2.99 7.03
C PHE A 93 -10.68 -1.56 6.60
N GLY A 94 -11.26 -0.77 7.51
CA GLY A 94 -11.55 0.65 7.29
C GLY A 94 -10.82 1.53 8.28
N ILE A 95 -10.41 2.70 7.81
CA ILE A 95 -9.79 3.76 8.62
C ILE A 95 -10.79 4.91 8.73
N MET A 96 -11.02 5.39 9.96
CA MET A 96 -11.78 6.61 10.19
C MET A 96 -10.80 7.75 10.47
N VAL A 97 -10.98 8.84 9.75
CA VAL A 97 -10.25 10.10 9.90
C VAL A 97 -11.19 11.10 10.53
N SER A 98 -10.92 11.52 11.76
CA SER A 98 -11.78 12.41 12.54
C SER A 98 -11.06 13.71 12.89
N GLY A 99 -11.79 14.79 13.00
CA GLY A 99 -11.28 16.10 13.37
C GLY A 99 -12.35 16.97 14.02
N VAL A 100 -12.02 18.19 14.35
CA VAL A 100 -12.95 19.14 14.95
C VAL A 100 -14.15 19.40 14.04
N ALA A 101 -15.24 19.88 14.59
CA ALA A 101 -16.44 20.28 13.83
C ALA A 101 -16.07 21.16 12.62
N TRP A 102 -16.77 20.98 11.51
CA TRP A 102 -16.62 21.75 10.26
C TRP A 102 -15.25 21.56 9.55
N SER A 103 -14.48 20.54 9.91
CA SER A 103 -13.20 20.24 9.25
C SER A 103 -13.33 19.32 8.04
N ASP A 104 -14.53 19.07 7.53
CA ASP A 104 -14.85 18.11 6.46
C ASP A 104 -13.94 18.23 5.23
N ALA A 105 -13.74 19.46 4.74
CA ALA A 105 -12.88 19.68 3.56
C ALA A 105 -11.40 19.32 3.81
N ARG A 106 -10.89 19.54 5.03
CA ARG A 106 -9.54 19.14 5.43
C ARG A 106 -9.45 17.62 5.54
N LEU A 107 -10.42 17.00 6.24
CA LEU A 107 -10.47 15.53 6.38
C LEU A 107 -10.64 14.85 5.04
N GLY A 108 -11.42 15.42 4.11
CA GLY A 108 -11.55 14.91 2.76
C GLY A 108 -10.22 14.88 2.00
N ARG A 109 -9.36 15.90 2.15
CA ARG A 109 -8.01 15.89 1.55
C ARG A 109 -7.11 14.82 2.17
N ILE A 110 -7.14 14.65 3.48
CA ILE A 110 -6.38 13.60 4.18
C ILE A 110 -6.89 12.22 3.76
N ALA A 111 -8.21 12.04 3.69
CA ALA A 111 -8.85 10.81 3.24
C ALA A 111 -8.45 10.43 1.80
N ALA A 112 -8.36 11.41 0.90
CA ALA A 112 -7.91 11.19 -0.46
C ALA A 112 -6.47 10.62 -0.52
N LEU A 113 -5.55 11.15 0.30
CA LEU A 113 -4.18 10.62 0.40
C LEU A 113 -4.14 9.17 0.91
N LEU A 114 -5.07 8.79 1.79
CA LEU A 114 -5.17 7.43 2.33
C LEU A 114 -5.87 6.46 1.37
N ALA A 115 -6.76 6.97 0.51
CA ALA A 115 -7.55 6.20 -0.43
C ALA A 115 -6.86 6.01 -1.80
N GLU A 116 -5.71 6.62 -2.04
CA GLU A 116 -4.95 6.43 -3.28
C GLU A 116 -4.63 4.95 -3.49
N ALA A 117 -5.02 4.44 -4.66
CA ALA A 117 -4.75 3.06 -5.01
C ALA A 117 -3.23 2.81 -5.09
N PRO A 118 -2.72 1.77 -4.45
CA PRO A 118 -1.31 1.43 -4.58
C PRO A 118 -0.97 1.03 -6.02
N VAL A 119 0.29 1.20 -6.39
CA VAL A 119 0.81 0.87 -7.71
C VAL A 119 1.57 -0.45 -7.65
N ASP A 120 1.21 -1.38 -8.50
CA ASP A 120 1.96 -2.62 -8.70
C ASP A 120 3.05 -2.38 -9.76
N LEU A 121 4.31 -2.62 -9.39
CA LEU A 121 5.50 -2.39 -10.20
C LEU A 121 6.28 -3.69 -10.39
N LEU A 122 6.48 -4.09 -11.66
CA LEU A 122 7.39 -5.17 -12.01
C LEU A 122 8.83 -4.69 -11.98
N VAL A 123 9.68 -5.44 -11.29
CA VAL A 123 11.14 -5.32 -11.35
C VAL A 123 11.74 -6.63 -11.86
N ALA A 124 12.75 -6.55 -12.72
CA ALA A 124 13.42 -7.71 -13.32
C ALA A 124 14.95 -7.60 -13.25
N GLY A 125 15.47 -6.76 -12.34
CA GLY A 125 16.91 -6.45 -12.30
C GLY A 125 17.45 -6.11 -10.93
N ALA A 126 18.18 -5.01 -10.83
CA ALA A 126 18.88 -4.58 -9.62
C ALA A 126 17.99 -4.29 -8.41
N HIS A 127 16.69 -4.15 -8.62
CA HIS A 127 15.68 -3.97 -7.56
C HIS A 127 15.02 -5.28 -7.07
N LEU A 128 15.34 -6.43 -7.66
CA LEU A 128 14.87 -7.74 -7.16
C LEU A 128 15.32 -7.95 -5.70
N SER A 129 14.60 -8.79 -4.98
CA SER A 129 14.94 -9.20 -3.62
C SER A 129 16.41 -9.67 -3.54
N GLY A 130 17.14 -9.15 -2.56
CA GLY A 130 18.56 -9.45 -2.38
C GLY A 130 19.51 -8.79 -3.39
N GLN A 131 19.03 -7.99 -4.34
CA GLN A 131 19.86 -7.23 -5.26
C GLN A 131 20.20 -5.83 -4.70
N PRO A 132 21.27 -5.17 -5.22
CA PRO A 132 21.83 -3.95 -4.61
C PRO A 132 20.85 -2.78 -4.43
N LEU A 133 19.84 -2.62 -5.30
CA LEU A 133 18.89 -1.51 -5.24
C LEU A 133 17.53 -1.88 -4.62
N ASN A 134 17.37 -3.10 -4.09
CA ASN A 134 16.11 -3.51 -3.45
C ASN A 134 15.71 -2.59 -2.29
N HIS A 135 16.68 -2.06 -1.57
CA HIS A 135 16.47 -1.13 -0.46
C HIS A 135 15.71 0.13 -0.87
N GLU A 136 15.76 0.56 -2.13
CA GLU A 136 15.02 1.73 -2.62
C GLU A 136 13.51 1.46 -2.68
N LEU A 137 13.09 0.23 -3.05
CA LEU A 137 11.69 -0.19 -3.00
C LEU A 137 11.18 -0.25 -1.56
N LEU A 138 11.98 -0.82 -0.65
CA LEU A 138 11.65 -0.89 0.77
C LEU A 138 11.50 0.51 1.38
N ALA A 139 12.42 1.43 1.08
CA ALA A 139 12.37 2.83 1.52
C ALA A 139 11.16 3.60 0.95
N ALA A 140 10.67 3.20 -0.24
CA ALA A 140 9.44 3.73 -0.81
C ALA A 140 8.16 3.13 -0.19
N GLY A 141 8.28 2.21 0.78
CA GLY A 141 7.16 1.51 1.40
C GLY A 141 6.65 0.33 0.56
N GLY A 142 7.48 -0.18 -0.34
CA GLY A 142 7.14 -1.31 -1.20
C GLY A 142 7.04 -2.62 -0.42
N VAL A 143 6.08 -3.45 -0.81
CA VAL A 143 5.87 -4.80 -0.29
C VAL A 143 5.88 -5.78 -1.47
N LEU A 144 6.65 -6.85 -1.36
CA LEU A 144 6.65 -7.93 -2.37
C LEU A 144 5.27 -8.60 -2.42
N VAL A 145 4.70 -8.63 -3.63
CA VAL A 145 3.39 -9.26 -3.87
C VAL A 145 3.58 -10.70 -4.36
N SER A 146 4.43 -10.89 -5.39
CA SER A 146 4.67 -12.20 -5.98
C SER A 146 5.92 -12.21 -6.85
N GLU A 147 6.55 -13.37 -6.95
CA GLU A 147 7.44 -13.71 -8.06
C GLU A 147 6.60 -14.02 -9.29
N VAL A 148 7.04 -13.57 -10.45
CA VAL A 148 6.31 -13.69 -11.72
C VAL A 148 7.26 -13.89 -12.90
N THR A 149 6.69 -14.16 -14.08
CA THR A 149 7.41 -14.05 -15.36
C THR A 149 6.66 -13.11 -16.28
N THR A 150 7.37 -12.43 -17.17
CA THR A 150 6.74 -11.67 -18.25
C THR A 150 6.13 -12.61 -19.28
N ALA A 151 5.26 -12.10 -20.15
CA ALA A 151 4.92 -12.78 -21.38
C ALA A 151 6.18 -13.00 -22.26
N ASP A 152 6.10 -13.86 -23.25
CA ASP A 152 7.18 -14.29 -24.15
C ASP A 152 7.61 -13.28 -25.21
N ARG A 153 7.37 -12.00 -24.98
CA ARG A 153 7.63 -10.89 -25.91
C ARG A 153 8.65 -9.88 -25.39
N TYR A 154 9.56 -10.32 -24.53
CA TYR A 154 10.58 -9.44 -23.96
C TYR A 154 11.97 -10.04 -24.13
N ARG A 155 12.96 -9.17 -24.31
CA ARG A 155 14.38 -9.49 -24.26
C ARG A 155 15.04 -8.79 -23.09
N LEU A 156 16.08 -9.40 -22.55
CA LEU A 156 16.85 -8.87 -21.43
C LEU A 156 18.29 -8.68 -21.83
N TYR A 157 18.82 -7.48 -21.59
CA TYR A 157 20.20 -7.12 -21.96
C TYR A 157 20.99 -6.69 -20.72
N ALA A 158 22.27 -7.05 -20.63
CA ALA A 158 23.15 -6.56 -19.59
C ALA A 158 23.68 -5.17 -19.96
N LEU A 159 23.22 -4.12 -19.28
CA LEU A 159 23.64 -2.74 -19.55
C LEU A 159 24.95 -2.40 -18.85
N ALA A 160 25.76 -1.55 -19.45
CA ALA A 160 27.00 -1.03 -18.90
C ALA A 160 26.73 0.12 -17.91
N THR A 161 26.07 -0.19 -16.79
CA THR A 161 25.72 0.77 -15.73
C THR A 161 26.42 0.45 -14.40
N THR A 162 26.53 1.46 -13.52
CA THR A 162 27.01 1.27 -12.14
C THR A 162 25.93 1.79 -11.17
N PRO A 163 25.33 0.93 -10.32
CA PRO A 163 25.47 -0.52 -10.31
C PRO A 163 24.95 -1.17 -11.61
N ALA A 164 25.39 -2.41 -11.88
CA ALA A 164 24.99 -3.16 -13.06
C ALA A 164 23.47 -3.40 -13.04
N LYS A 165 22.80 -3.07 -14.15
CA LYS A 165 21.34 -3.20 -14.34
C LYS A 165 21.05 -3.94 -15.64
N PRO A 166 20.00 -4.75 -15.72
CA PRO A 166 19.52 -5.22 -17.02
C PRO A 166 18.59 -4.19 -17.66
N GLY A 167 18.53 -4.22 -18.97
CA GLY A 167 17.53 -3.52 -19.78
C GLY A 167 16.48 -4.51 -20.29
N LEU A 168 15.24 -4.33 -19.95
CA LEU A 168 14.11 -5.09 -20.47
C LEU A 168 13.52 -4.34 -21.67
N VAL A 169 13.41 -5.03 -22.82
CA VAL A 169 12.86 -4.44 -24.05
C VAL A 169 11.75 -5.33 -24.58
N ARG A 170 10.64 -4.71 -24.99
CA ARG A 170 9.57 -5.41 -25.69
C ARG A 170 9.92 -5.60 -27.16
N VAL A 171 9.71 -6.81 -27.68
CA VAL A 171 9.89 -7.15 -29.09
C VAL A 171 8.59 -7.61 -29.72
N ALA A 172 8.42 -7.36 -31.01
CA ALA A 172 7.20 -7.67 -31.75
C ALA A 172 7.38 -8.86 -32.73
N ASP A 173 8.62 -9.29 -32.95
CA ASP A 173 9.00 -10.27 -33.97
C ASP A 173 8.96 -11.74 -33.53
N GLY A 174 8.44 -12.01 -32.33
CA GLY A 174 8.40 -13.36 -31.76
C GLY A 174 9.77 -13.86 -31.24
N SER A 175 10.80 -12.99 -31.21
CA SER A 175 12.15 -13.35 -30.73
C SER A 175 12.32 -13.18 -29.22
N GLY A 176 11.25 -12.88 -28.48
CA GLY A 176 11.25 -12.69 -27.04
C GLY A 176 11.17 -14.00 -26.26
N ALA A 177 11.33 -13.86 -24.95
CA ALA A 177 11.14 -14.96 -23.98
C ALA A 177 10.41 -14.45 -22.72
N CYS A 178 10.00 -15.39 -21.87
CA CYS A 178 9.52 -15.09 -20.53
C CYS A 178 10.72 -14.73 -19.63
N ILE A 179 10.66 -13.58 -18.99
CA ILE A 179 11.73 -13.08 -18.10
C ILE A 179 11.24 -13.08 -16.67
N ALA A 180 11.98 -13.71 -15.77
CA ALA A 180 11.69 -13.76 -14.34
C ALA A 180 11.81 -12.36 -13.72
N GLY A 181 10.86 -12.06 -12.83
CA GLY A 181 10.78 -10.78 -12.13
C GLY A 181 9.93 -10.89 -10.86
N GLU A 182 9.77 -9.77 -10.19
CA GLU A 182 8.96 -9.64 -8.98
C GLU A 182 7.99 -8.47 -9.15
N VAL A 183 6.74 -8.66 -8.69
CA VAL A 183 5.77 -7.57 -8.56
C VAL A 183 5.82 -7.04 -7.14
N TRP A 184 6.07 -5.75 -7.02
CA TRP A 184 6.09 -5.00 -5.77
C TRP A 184 4.93 -4.02 -5.73
N ARG A 185 4.22 -3.96 -4.61
CA ARG A 185 3.15 -2.99 -4.38
C ARG A 185 3.67 -1.82 -3.59
N LEU A 186 3.58 -0.62 -4.15
CA LEU A 186 4.00 0.62 -3.53
C LEU A 186 2.79 1.50 -3.24
N PRO A 187 2.75 2.21 -2.08
CA PRO A 187 1.84 3.34 -1.91
C PRO A 187 2.05 4.36 -3.04
N ALA A 188 0.98 5.01 -3.52
CA ALA A 188 1.08 5.95 -4.65
C ALA A 188 2.14 7.05 -4.42
N ALA A 189 2.18 7.63 -3.23
CA ALA A 189 3.20 8.62 -2.85
C ALA A 189 4.63 8.03 -2.81
N GLY A 190 4.78 6.76 -2.41
CA GLY A 190 6.05 6.04 -2.45
C GLY A 190 6.52 5.80 -3.87
N PHE A 191 5.62 5.36 -4.75
CA PHE A 191 5.88 5.18 -6.17
C PHE A 191 6.30 6.50 -6.83
N ALA A 192 5.61 7.62 -6.57
CA ALA A 192 5.96 8.92 -7.12
C ALA A 192 7.38 9.37 -6.71
N ARG A 193 7.75 9.19 -5.44
CA ARG A 193 9.12 9.47 -4.95
C ARG A 193 10.15 8.57 -5.61
N PHE A 194 9.88 7.29 -5.71
CA PHE A 194 10.76 6.33 -6.35
C PHE A 194 10.97 6.68 -7.83
N MET A 195 9.91 7.07 -8.53
CA MET A 195 10.00 7.50 -9.94
C MET A 195 10.77 8.79 -10.16
N SER A 196 10.77 9.71 -9.19
CA SER A 196 11.54 10.96 -9.31
C SER A 196 13.07 10.73 -9.35
N GLY A 197 13.54 9.57 -8.88
CA GLY A 197 14.94 9.13 -8.96
C GLY A 197 15.28 8.31 -10.20
N LEU A 198 14.32 8.09 -11.10
CA LEU A 198 14.54 7.30 -12.30
C LEU A 198 15.46 8.04 -13.26
N ALA A 199 16.63 7.43 -13.54
CA ALA A 199 17.63 7.98 -14.46
C ALA A 199 17.64 7.19 -15.77
N ALA A 200 17.93 7.90 -16.87
CA ALA A 200 18.22 7.26 -18.15
C ALA A 200 19.33 6.19 -17.99
N PRO A 201 19.27 5.11 -18.75
CA PRO A 201 18.36 4.81 -19.85
C PRO A 201 17.10 4.06 -19.39
N MET A 202 16.79 4.02 -18.11
CA MET A 202 15.62 3.31 -17.61
C MET A 202 14.34 4.11 -17.85
N THR A 203 13.28 3.42 -18.23
CA THR A 203 11.93 3.97 -18.42
C THR A 203 10.90 3.11 -17.71
N ILE A 204 9.68 3.62 -17.57
CA ILE A 204 8.54 2.86 -17.08
C ILE A 204 7.52 2.71 -18.19
N GLY A 205 6.98 1.51 -18.32
CA GLY A 205 5.90 1.22 -19.26
C GLY A 205 5.03 0.07 -18.77
N VAL A 206 3.98 -0.21 -19.52
CA VAL A 206 3.11 -1.35 -19.24
C VAL A 206 3.81 -2.63 -19.67
N VAL A 207 3.99 -3.57 -18.76
CA VAL A 207 4.55 -4.90 -19.00
C VAL A 207 3.46 -5.94 -18.82
N ARG A 208 3.34 -6.82 -19.81
CA ARG A 208 2.43 -7.96 -19.76
C ARG A 208 3.10 -9.15 -19.12
N LEU A 209 2.44 -9.72 -18.13
CA LEU A 209 2.88 -10.94 -17.43
C LEU A 209 2.42 -12.20 -18.17
N SER A 210 3.02 -13.34 -17.85
CA SER A 210 2.65 -14.65 -18.43
C SER A 210 1.24 -15.10 -18.09
N ASP A 211 0.68 -14.61 -16.97
CA ASP A 211 -0.70 -14.87 -16.53
C ASP A 211 -1.73 -13.92 -17.17
N GLY A 212 -1.29 -13.04 -18.07
CA GLY A 212 -2.14 -12.11 -18.81
C GLY A 212 -2.36 -10.76 -18.13
N ARG A 213 -1.98 -10.58 -16.87
CA ARG A 213 -2.03 -9.27 -16.19
C ARG A 213 -1.10 -8.27 -16.87
N GLU A 214 -1.48 -7.00 -16.79
CA GLU A 214 -0.64 -5.87 -17.18
C GLU A 214 -0.32 -5.03 -15.95
N VAL A 215 0.96 -4.75 -15.74
CA VAL A 215 1.47 -3.96 -14.63
C VAL A 215 2.47 -2.93 -15.13
N LEU A 216 2.70 -1.86 -14.39
CA LEU A 216 3.83 -0.99 -14.66
C LEU A 216 5.13 -1.77 -14.41
N GLY A 217 6.16 -1.50 -15.19
CA GLY A 217 7.46 -2.18 -15.01
C GLY A 217 8.61 -1.41 -15.64
N PHE A 218 9.80 -1.72 -15.18
CA PHE A 218 11.02 -1.16 -15.76
C PHE A 218 11.26 -1.71 -17.16
N LEU A 219 11.40 -0.80 -18.09
CA LEU A 219 11.92 -1.01 -19.44
C LEU A 219 13.21 -0.18 -19.60
N CYS A 220 13.88 -0.29 -20.71
CA CYS A 220 14.95 0.64 -21.07
C CYS A 220 14.71 1.25 -22.45
N GLU A 221 15.35 2.38 -22.70
CA GLU A 221 15.38 3.01 -24.01
C GLU A 221 16.05 2.08 -25.03
N PRO A 222 15.54 1.99 -26.26
CA PRO A 222 16.13 1.11 -27.29
C PRO A 222 17.61 1.38 -27.56
N CYS A 223 18.05 2.63 -27.51
CA CYS A 223 19.47 3.00 -27.73
C CYS A 223 20.41 2.43 -26.65
N ALA A 224 19.90 2.05 -25.48
CA ALA A 224 20.72 1.49 -24.42
C ALA A 224 21.13 0.03 -24.62
N VAL A 225 20.50 -0.65 -25.56
CA VAL A 225 20.83 -2.05 -25.87
C VAL A 225 21.82 -2.19 -27.04
N ASP A 226 22.18 -1.09 -27.72
CA ASP A 226 23.18 -1.10 -28.78
C ASP A 226 24.54 -1.51 -28.20
N GLY A 227 25.06 -2.65 -28.66
CA GLY A 227 26.29 -3.25 -28.15
C GLY A 227 26.18 -3.94 -26.78
N ALA A 228 25.00 -3.95 -26.13
CA ALA A 228 24.79 -4.64 -24.88
C ALA A 228 24.65 -6.16 -25.12
N ALA A 229 25.17 -6.97 -24.18
CA ALA A 229 25.03 -8.42 -24.24
C ALA A 229 23.60 -8.85 -24.05
N ASP A 230 23.04 -9.61 -24.99
CA ASP A 230 21.74 -10.25 -24.83
C ASP A 230 21.85 -11.41 -23.84
N ILE A 231 21.12 -11.31 -22.75
CA ILE A 231 21.08 -12.28 -21.66
C ILE A 231 19.69 -12.95 -21.53
N THR A 232 18.86 -12.81 -22.55
CA THR A 232 17.50 -13.37 -22.60
C THR A 232 17.48 -14.87 -22.31
N GLY A 233 18.46 -15.60 -22.86
CA GLY A 233 18.57 -17.07 -22.71
C GLY A 233 18.79 -17.54 -21.27
N TYR A 234 19.16 -16.66 -20.33
CA TYR A 234 19.25 -16.99 -18.90
C TYR A 234 17.87 -16.97 -18.18
N GLY A 235 16.82 -16.49 -18.85
CA GLY A 235 15.49 -16.40 -18.28
C GLY A 235 15.29 -15.35 -17.18
N GLY A 236 16.35 -14.61 -16.78
CA GLY A 236 16.26 -13.55 -15.77
C GLY A 236 17.61 -13.11 -15.23
N TRP A 237 17.58 -11.94 -14.57
CA TRP A 237 18.79 -11.29 -14.03
C TRP A 237 19.51 -12.12 -12.98
N HIS A 238 18.78 -12.74 -12.07
CA HIS A 238 19.39 -13.55 -11.01
C HIS A 238 20.20 -14.73 -11.58
N ALA A 239 19.62 -15.49 -12.51
CA ALA A 239 20.27 -16.62 -13.15
C ALA A 239 21.54 -16.18 -13.93
N PHE A 240 21.47 -15.06 -14.66
CA PHE A 240 22.63 -14.47 -15.30
C PHE A 240 23.73 -14.12 -14.30
N ARG A 241 23.41 -13.44 -13.19
CA ARG A 241 24.40 -13.05 -12.16
C ARG A 241 25.07 -14.27 -11.52
N VAL A 242 24.30 -15.31 -11.24
CA VAL A 242 24.86 -16.59 -10.72
C VAL A 242 25.82 -17.24 -11.73
N SER A 243 25.46 -17.25 -13.00
CA SER A 243 26.34 -17.77 -14.09
C SER A 243 27.65 -17.00 -14.16
N MET A 244 27.59 -15.68 -14.13
CA MET A 244 28.80 -14.82 -14.16
C MET A 244 29.70 -15.05 -12.95
N ALA A 245 29.12 -15.20 -11.74
CA ALA A 245 29.90 -15.48 -10.53
C ALA A 245 30.63 -16.83 -10.58
N ARG A 246 30.00 -17.84 -11.18
CA ARG A 246 30.63 -19.16 -11.41
C ARG A 246 31.75 -19.11 -12.43
N SER A 247 31.56 -18.31 -13.50
CA SER A 247 32.59 -18.17 -14.57
C SER A 247 33.80 -17.35 -14.12
N ALA A 248 33.63 -16.46 -13.13
CA ALA A 248 34.73 -15.65 -12.60
C ALA A 248 35.73 -16.44 -11.72
N GLY A 249 35.43 -17.71 -11.37
CA GLY A 249 36.30 -18.59 -10.58
C GLY A 249 36.63 -18.05 -9.18
N PRO A 250 37.09 -18.85 -8.21
CA PRO A 250 37.64 -18.33 -6.99
C PRO A 250 38.98 -17.67 -7.32
N ALA A 251 38.96 -16.34 -7.54
CA ALA A 251 40.20 -15.56 -7.62
C ALA A 251 40.90 -15.72 -6.28
N ALA A 252 42.01 -16.47 -6.30
CA ALA A 252 43.02 -16.73 -5.29
C ALA A 252 43.00 -15.77 -4.09
N LEU A 253 42.61 -16.30 -2.93
CA LEU A 253 43.22 -15.91 -1.68
C LEU A 253 44.73 -16.34 -1.77
N ARG A 254 45.58 -15.41 -2.13
CA ARG A 254 46.98 -15.38 -1.79
C ARG A 254 47.37 -14.03 -1.23
#